data_7c6dc191295ecfd090aa05bb7dfa988d
#
_entry.id   7c6dc191295ecfd090aa05bb7dfa988d
#
_cell.length_a   1.000
_cell.length_b   1.000
_cell.length_c   1.000
_cell.angle_alpha   90.00
_cell.angle_beta   90.00
_cell.angle_gamma   90.00
#
_symmetry.space_group_name_H-M   'P 1'
#
loop_
_entity.id
_entity.type
_entity.pdbx_description
1 polymer ?
#
loop_
_entity_poly.entity_id
_entity_poly.type
_entity_poly.pdbx_seq_one_letter_code
_entity_poly.pdbx_strand_id
1 'polypeptide(L)'
;MTPDPSNAPKGGVTCYAAGEGGFMAASQAWRGRWLRPLLVGMGALGLKPNHLTFLSLLTGLGFGPALWWGHPVTALVLLLLHVLLDGLDGPLARQLGVASNRGSFTDTMADQVVVTVSTIALMQAGHAGIWPGALYLFCYGMVVGFAMVRNALAIPYSWLVRPRFFVYAWLPAELFLWPGTLDLLLWVLTLLLAVKMLTGFLRIRRAL
;
A
#
# COMPACT_ATOMS: atom_id res chain seq x y z
N MET A 1 -43.45 -5.73 4.93
CA MET A 1 -42.40 -6.47 4.21
C MET A 1 -41.10 -6.09 4.88
N THR A 2 -40.60 -6.87 5.84
CA THR A 2 -39.33 -6.65 6.51
C THR A 2 -38.21 -6.98 5.52
N PRO A 3 -37.17 -6.13 5.35
CA PRO A 3 -36.06 -6.44 4.47
C PRO A 3 -35.35 -7.71 4.95
N ASP A 4 -35.10 -8.64 4.03
CA ASP A 4 -34.38 -9.87 4.28
C ASP A 4 -32.96 -9.54 4.76
N PRO A 5 -32.54 -9.98 5.97
CA PRO A 5 -31.21 -9.73 6.49
C PRO A 5 -30.08 -10.38 5.68
N SER A 6 -30.40 -11.32 4.76
CA SER A 6 -29.42 -11.94 3.86
C SER A 6 -28.90 -11.01 2.75
N ASN A 7 -29.54 -9.85 2.51
CA ASN A 7 -29.22 -8.86 1.48
C ASN A 7 -28.43 -7.66 2.00
N ALA A 8 -27.89 -7.73 3.20
CA ALA A 8 -26.93 -6.73 3.67
C ALA A 8 -25.70 -6.71 2.73
N PRO A 9 -25.23 -5.56 2.25
CA PRO A 9 -24.06 -5.52 1.38
C PRO A 9 -22.86 -6.14 2.13
N LYS A 10 -22.41 -7.30 1.63
CA LYS A 10 -21.21 -7.96 2.17
C LYS A 10 -20.07 -6.96 2.08
N GLY A 11 -19.45 -6.67 3.23
CA GLY A 11 -18.33 -5.74 3.32
C GLY A 11 -17.27 -6.09 2.27
N GLY A 12 -16.81 -5.10 1.51
CA GLY A 12 -15.81 -5.33 0.46
C GLY A 12 -14.48 -5.74 1.08
N VAL A 13 -13.75 -6.66 0.45
CA VAL A 13 -12.39 -7.06 0.86
C VAL A 13 -11.42 -5.96 0.40
N THR A 14 -11.49 -4.79 1.02
CA THR A 14 -10.62 -3.65 0.76
C THR A 14 -9.91 -3.22 2.04
N CYS A 15 -8.72 -2.62 1.94
CA CYS A 15 -8.01 -2.05 3.10
C CYS A 15 -8.51 -0.65 3.50
N TYR A 16 -9.58 -0.15 2.86
CA TYR A 16 -10.10 1.19 3.10
C TYR A 16 -11.19 1.18 4.18
N ALA A 17 -11.12 2.13 5.11
CA ALA A 17 -12.05 2.24 6.20
C ALA A 17 -13.35 2.96 5.79
N ALA A 18 -14.47 2.51 6.33
CA ALA A 18 -15.79 3.15 6.12
C ALA A 18 -15.84 4.60 6.64
N GLY A 19 -15.07 4.95 7.69
CA GLY A 19 -15.01 6.30 8.28
C GLY A 19 -14.19 7.33 7.49
N GLU A 20 -13.39 6.88 6.50
CA GLU A 20 -12.54 7.76 5.66
C GLU A 20 -13.26 8.20 4.38
N GLY A 21 -14.52 7.78 4.18
CA GLY A 21 -15.25 7.94 2.92
C GLY A 21 -15.33 9.38 2.40
N GLY A 22 -15.48 10.38 3.26
CA GLY A 22 -15.58 11.79 2.84
C GLY A 22 -14.25 12.35 2.31
N PHE A 23 -13.17 12.21 3.08
CA PHE A 23 -11.84 12.68 2.69
C PHE A 23 -11.28 11.89 1.49
N MET A 24 -11.47 10.58 1.51
CA MET A 24 -11.07 9.71 0.40
C MET A 24 -11.85 10.02 -0.88
N ALA A 25 -13.17 10.26 -0.79
CA ALA A 25 -13.99 10.66 -1.93
C ALA A 25 -13.54 12.00 -2.51
N ALA A 26 -13.29 13.01 -1.67
CA ALA A 26 -12.77 14.31 -2.10
C ALA A 26 -11.38 14.18 -2.76
N SER A 27 -10.45 13.46 -2.14
CA SER A 27 -9.12 13.17 -2.68
C SER A 27 -9.17 12.38 -3.99
N GLN A 28 -10.08 11.40 -4.08
CA GLN A 28 -10.30 10.63 -5.31
C GLN A 28 -10.93 11.47 -6.42
N ALA A 29 -11.90 12.33 -6.10
CA ALA A 29 -12.52 13.24 -7.05
C ALA A 29 -11.51 14.27 -7.58
N TRP A 30 -10.66 14.83 -6.71
CA TRP A 30 -9.61 15.77 -7.08
C TRP A 30 -8.57 15.10 -8.00
N ARG A 31 -8.02 13.96 -7.59
CA ARG A 31 -7.08 13.17 -8.42
C ARG A 31 -7.71 12.73 -9.73
N GLY A 32 -8.96 12.27 -9.72
CA GLY A 32 -9.68 11.88 -10.94
C GLY A 32 -9.85 13.03 -11.92
N ARG A 33 -10.04 14.26 -11.44
CA ARG A 33 -10.18 15.44 -12.30
C ARG A 33 -8.85 15.81 -12.96
N TRP A 34 -7.75 15.86 -12.20
CA TRP A 34 -6.42 16.21 -12.70
C TRP A 34 -5.80 15.11 -13.58
N LEU A 35 -6.01 13.85 -13.24
CA LEU A 35 -5.49 12.71 -13.99
C LEU A 35 -6.36 12.33 -15.19
N ARG A 36 -7.55 12.90 -15.32
CA ARG A 36 -8.52 12.54 -16.36
C ARG A 36 -7.94 12.48 -17.77
N PRO A 37 -7.18 13.50 -18.28
CA PRO A 37 -6.64 13.45 -19.63
C PRO A 37 -5.65 12.28 -19.82
N LEU A 38 -4.81 12.02 -18.81
CA LEU A 38 -3.88 10.89 -18.82
C LEU A 38 -4.63 9.56 -18.81
N LEU A 39 -5.63 9.40 -17.94
CA LEU A 39 -6.40 8.17 -17.81
C LEU A 39 -7.23 7.88 -19.06
N VAL A 40 -7.79 8.92 -19.71
CA VAL A 40 -8.50 8.78 -21.01
C VAL A 40 -7.54 8.30 -22.09
N GLY A 41 -6.34 8.89 -22.18
CA GLY A 41 -5.30 8.45 -23.12
C GLY A 41 -4.89 6.99 -22.89
N MET A 42 -4.69 6.60 -21.61
CA MET A 42 -4.34 5.22 -21.26
C MET A 42 -5.47 4.24 -21.63
N GLY A 43 -6.74 4.60 -21.38
CA GLY A 43 -7.90 3.81 -21.79
C GLY A 43 -8.02 3.67 -23.31
N ALA A 44 -7.79 4.74 -24.06
CA ALA A 44 -7.77 4.74 -25.53
C ALA A 44 -6.65 3.84 -26.12
N LEU A 45 -5.53 3.71 -25.41
CA LEU A 45 -4.44 2.79 -25.74
C LEU A 45 -4.74 1.32 -25.33
N GLY A 46 -5.91 1.05 -24.78
CA GLY A 46 -6.31 -0.30 -24.35
C GLY A 46 -5.62 -0.78 -23.07
N LEU A 47 -4.98 0.13 -22.30
CA LEU A 47 -4.36 -0.22 -21.03
C LEU A 47 -5.44 -0.57 -20.00
N LYS A 48 -5.25 -1.72 -19.34
CA LYS A 48 -6.11 -2.21 -18.26
C LYS A 48 -5.45 -1.94 -16.90
N PRO A 49 -6.23 -1.77 -15.81
CA PRO A 49 -5.66 -1.59 -14.46
C PRO A 49 -4.65 -2.67 -14.10
N ASN A 50 -4.93 -3.94 -14.40
CA ASN A 50 -4.02 -5.05 -14.11
C ASN A 50 -2.65 -4.93 -14.81
N HIS A 51 -2.57 -4.27 -15.98
CA HIS A 51 -1.28 -4.00 -16.63
C HIS A 51 -0.45 -3.03 -15.81
N LEU A 52 -1.10 -2.01 -15.21
CA LEU A 52 -0.43 -1.04 -14.33
C LEU A 52 0.02 -1.69 -13.03
N THR A 53 -0.84 -2.47 -12.38
CA THR A 53 -0.48 -3.22 -11.16
C THR A 53 0.70 -4.15 -11.43
N PHE A 54 0.71 -4.86 -12.56
CA PHE A 54 1.81 -5.74 -12.94
C PHE A 54 3.11 -4.98 -13.21
N LEU A 55 3.05 -3.87 -13.96
CA LEU A 55 4.21 -3.03 -14.24
C LEU A 55 4.73 -2.34 -12.96
N SER A 56 3.83 -1.89 -12.10
CA SER A 56 4.15 -1.38 -10.77
C SER A 56 4.90 -2.42 -9.94
N LEU A 57 4.41 -3.66 -9.91
CA LEU A 57 5.08 -4.76 -9.21
C LEU A 57 6.50 -5.01 -9.77
N LEU A 58 6.65 -5.08 -11.09
CA LEU A 58 7.95 -5.30 -11.72
C LEU A 58 8.95 -4.19 -11.40
N THR A 59 8.52 -2.92 -11.48
CA THR A 59 9.38 -1.77 -11.15
C THR A 59 9.75 -1.78 -9.66
N GLY A 60 8.80 -2.08 -8.77
CA GLY A 60 9.07 -2.21 -7.33
C GLY A 60 10.04 -3.34 -7.00
N LEU A 61 9.90 -4.51 -7.65
CA LEU A 61 10.83 -5.63 -7.50
C LEU A 61 12.23 -5.30 -8.03
N GLY A 62 12.34 -4.45 -9.04
CA GLY A 62 13.62 -3.97 -9.58
C GLY A 62 14.45 -3.14 -8.60
N PHE A 63 13.84 -2.62 -7.53
CA PHE A 63 14.55 -1.87 -6.49
C PHE A 63 15.70 -2.67 -5.86
N GLY A 64 15.43 -3.91 -5.45
CA GLY A 64 16.41 -4.76 -4.78
C GLY A 64 17.65 -5.04 -5.62
N PRO A 65 17.52 -5.61 -6.82
CA PRO A 65 18.65 -5.82 -7.73
C PRO A 65 19.43 -4.53 -8.04
N ALA A 66 18.74 -3.42 -8.30
CA ALA A 66 19.41 -2.14 -8.58
C ALA A 66 20.26 -1.67 -7.39
N LEU A 67 19.75 -1.83 -6.15
CA LEU A 67 20.49 -1.50 -4.95
C LEU A 67 21.70 -2.43 -4.75
N TRP A 68 21.54 -3.72 -4.99
CA TRP A 68 22.60 -4.72 -4.87
C TRP A 68 23.77 -4.49 -5.83
N TRP A 69 23.48 -4.03 -7.06
CA TRP A 69 24.50 -3.71 -8.04
C TRP A 69 25.13 -2.32 -7.85
N GLY A 70 24.85 -1.65 -6.73
CA GLY A 70 25.43 -0.37 -6.41
C GLY A 70 24.84 0.80 -7.22
N HIS A 71 23.60 0.67 -7.68
CA HIS A 71 22.88 1.72 -8.44
C HIS A 71 21.74 2.36 -7.62
N PRO A 72 22.03 3.08 -6.52
CA PRO A 72 21.00 3.60 -5.62
C PRO A 72 20.05 4.60 -6.31
N VAL A 73 20.53 5.39 -7.26
CA VAL A 73 19.66 6.30 -8.03
C VAL A 73 18.65 5.51 -8.87
N THR A 74 19.11 4.45 -9.56
CA THR A 74 18.23 3.57 -10.35
C THR A 74 17.21 2.90 -9.44
N ALA A 75 17.62 2.42 -8.26
CA ALA A 75 16.72 1.83 -7.28
C ALA A 75 15.61 2.81 -6.87
N LEU A 76 15.96 4.05 -6.54
CA LEU A 76 14.98 5.09 -6.19
C LEU A 76 14.03 5.43 -7.34
N VAL A 77 14.54 5.53 -8.57
CA VAL A 77 13.71 5.78 -9.77
C VAL A 77 12.72 4.64 -9.98
N LEU A 78 13.15 3.38 -9.86
CA LEU A 78 12.28 2.21 -9.99
C LEU A 78 11.20 2.20 -8.90
N LEU A 79 11.54 2.54 -7.66
CA LEU A 79 10.60 2.64 -6.56
C LEU A 79 9.60 3.79 -6.75
N LEU A 80 10.06 4.94 -7.26
CA LEU A 80 9.19 6.06 -7.61
C LEU A 80 8.21 5.67 -8.72
N LEU A 81 8.69 4.98 -9.76
CA LEU A 81 7.84 4.47 -10.84
C LEU A 81 6.79 3.49 -10.30
N HIS A 82 7.18 2.59 -9.37
CA HIS A 82 6.23 1.73 -8.67
C HIS A 82 5.11 2.55 -8.01
N VAL A 83 5.45 3.54 -7.20
CA VAL A 83 4.46 4.37 -6.48
C VAL A 83 3.55 5.13 -7.45
N LEU A 84 4.09 5.64 -8.56
CA LEU A 84 3.31 6.36 -9.57
C LEU A 84 2.33 5.43 -10.30
N LEU A 85 2.78 4.26 -10.74
CA LEU A 85 1.96 3.28 -11.45
C LEU A 85 0.85 2.70 -10.54
N ASP A 86 1.18 2.38 -9.29
CA ASP A 86 0.26 1.97 -8.23
C ASP A 86 -0.81 3.05 -7.98
N GLY A 87 -0.39 4.31 -7.96
CA GLY A 87 -1.33 5.42 -7.80
C GLY A 87 -2.30 5.63 -8.95
N LEU A 88 -2.04 5.05 -10.14
CA LEU A 88 -2.85 5.23 -11.35
C LEU A 88 -3.84 4.09 -11.60
N ASP A 89 -3.59 2.86 -11.13
CA ASP A 89 -4.42 1.70 -11.47
C ASP A 89 -5.84 1.80 -10.89
N GLY A 90 -6.01 2.23 -9.64
CA GLY A 90 -7.31 2.45 -9.03
C GLY A 90 -8.14 3.55 -9.72
N PRO A 91 -7.60 4.75 -9.99
CA PRO A 91 -8.27 5.76 -10.83
C PRO A 91 -8.66 5.24 -12.20
N LEU A 92 -7.78 4.49 -12.89
CA LEU A 92 -8.06 3.90 -14.20
C LEU A 92 -9.20 2.87 -14.10
N ALA A 93 -9.19 2.01 -13.07
CA ALA A 93 -10.25 1.02 -12.86
C ALA A 93 -11.63 1.67 -12.68
N ARG A 94 -11.69 2.78 -11.93
CA ARG A 94 -12.93 3.54 -11.73
C ARG A 94 -13.39 4.23 -13.01
N GLN A 95 -12.47 4.82 -13.76
CA GLN A 95 -12.81 5.49 -15.03
C GLN A 95 -13.35 4.52 -16.07
N LEU A 96 -12.80 3.30 -16.14
CA LEU A 96 -13.26 2.25 -17.05
C LEU A 96 -14.48 1.47 -16.52
N GLY A 97 -14.98 1.75 -15.32
CA GLY A 97 -16.11 1.05 -14.71
C GLY A 97 -15.81 -0.41 -14.33
N VAL A 98 -14.53 -0.81 -14.22
CA VAL A 98 -14.09 -2.18 -13.91
C VAL A 98 -13.54 -2.35 -12.50
N ALA A 99 -13.73 -1.36 -11.63
CA ALA A 99 -13.30 -1.43 -10.25
C ALA A 99 -13.96 -2.63 -9.53
N SER A 100 -13.15 -3.42 -8.81
CA SER A 100 -13.64 -4.64 -8.14
C SER A 100 -12.85 -4.93 -6.86
N ASN A 101 -13.46 -5.68 -5.94
CA ASN A 101 -12.79 -6.16 -4.72
C ASN A 101 -11.58 -7.04 -5.05
N ARG A 102 -11.68 -7.85 -6.11
CA ARG A 102 -10.58 -8.69 -6.58
C ARG A 102 -9.38 -7.84 -7.03
N GLY A 103 -9.62 -6.76 -7.78
CA GLY A 103 -8.57 -5.84 -8.19
C GLY A 103 -7.91 -5.16 -6.99
N SER A 104 -8.69 -4.64 -6.06
CA SER A 104 -8.17 -4.01 -4.83
C SER A 104 -7.37 -4.98 -3.95
N PHE A 105 -7.78 -6.25 -3.87
CA PHE A 105 -7.02 -7.28 -3.16
C PHE A 105 -5.67 -7.54 -3.83
N THR A 106 -5.67 -7.72 -5.16
CA THR A 106 -4.44 -7.95 -5.95
C THR A 106 -3.45 -6.81 -5.80
N ASP A 107 -3.92 -5.57 -5.91
CA ASP A 107 -3.17 -4.35 -5.69
C ASP A 107 -2.52 -4.32 -4.30
N THR A 108 -3.30 -4.54 -3.25
CA THR A 108 -2.77 -4.59 -1.87
C THR A 108 -1.72 -5.69 -1.68
N MET A 109 -1.89 -6.86 -2.31
CA MET A 109 -0.90 -7.93 -2.22
C MET A 109 0.37 -7.59 -3.00
N ALA A 110 0.27 -6.98 -4.17
CA ALA A 110 1.42 -6.49 -4.94
C ALA A 110 2.23 -5.48 -4.12
N ASP A 111 1.55 -4.52 -3.51
CA ASP A 111 2.15 -3.56 -2.57
C ASP A 111 2.91 -4.24 -1.44
N GLN A 112 2.29 -5.24 -0.80
CA GLN A 112 2.91 -5.95 0.31
C GLN A 112 4.17 -6.69 -0.13
N VAL A 113 4.18 -7.26 -1.34
CA VAL A 113 5.37 -7.90 -1.92
C VAL A 113 6.49 -6.87 -2.11
N VAL A 114 6.19 -5.70 -2.69
CA VAL A 114 7.20 -4.65 -2.91
C VAL A 114 7.76 -4.13 -1.59
N VAL A 115 6.91 -3.86 -0.59
CA VAL A 115 7.37 -3.45 0.77
C VAL A 115 8.29 -4.51 1.35
N THR A 116 7.94 -5.79 1.22
CA THR A 116 8.75 -6.89 1.75
C THR A 116 10.11 -6.97 1.07
N VAL A 117 10.13 -7.01 -0.27
CA VAL A 117 11.37 -7.15 -1.04
C VAL A 117 12.27 -5.93 -0.87
N SER A 118 11.71 -4.71 -0.90
CA SER A 118 12.48 -3.49 -0.71
C SER A 118 13.09 -3.40 0.69
N THR A 119 12.34 -3.77 1.74
CA THR A 119 12.87 -3.76 3.11
C THR A 119 13.96 -4.83 3.30
N ILE A 120 13.78 -6.03 2.74
CA ILE A 120 14.82 -7.09 2.76
C ILE A 120 16.08 -6.61 2.03
N ALA A 121 15.93 -5.97 0.86
CA ALA A 121 17.06 -5.45 0.10
C ALA A 121 17.83 -4.38 0.89
N LEU A 122 17.14 -3.50 1.63
CA LEU A 122 17.74 -2.51 2.51
C LEU A 122 18.49 -3.15 3.67
N MET A 123 17.93 -4.21 4.30
CA MET A 123 18.63 -4.97 5.34
C MET A 123 19.90 -5.64 4.79
N GLN A 124 19.84 -6.24 3.62
CA GLN A 124 20.99 -6.91 3.00
C GLN A 124 22.08 -5.92 2.56
N ALA A 125 21.69 -4.72 2.12
CA ALA A 125 22.63 -3.66 1.77
C ALA A 125 23.20 -2.91 2.98
N GLY A 126 22.78 -3.23 4.21
CA GLY A 126 23.24 -2.59 5.44
C GLY A 126 22.63 -1.23 5.73
N HIS A 127 21.58 -0.82 4.99
CA HIS A 127 20.84 0.43 5.22
C HIS A 127 19.74 0.30 6.29
N ALA A 128 19.39 -0.92 6.67
CA ALA A 128 18.46 -1.21 7.76
C ALA A 128 18.96 -2.37 8.59
N GLY A 129 18.82 -2.27 9.90
CA GLY A 129 19.10 -3.37 10.83
C GLY A 129 18.07 -4.50 10.66
N ILE A 130 18.51 -5.73 10.97
CA ILE A 130 17.65 -6.93 10.86
C ILE A 130 16.41 -6.79 11.76
N TRP A 131 16.58 -6.38 13.01
CA TRP A 131 15.48 -6.27 13.96
C TRP A 131 14.44 -5.19 13.59
N PRO A 132 14.82 -3.91 13.32
CA PRO A 132 13.86 -2.90 12.93
C PRO A 132 13.16 -3.26 11.62
N GLY A 133 13.89 -3.79 10.63
CA GLY A 133 13.33 -4.21 9.35
C GLY A 133 12.34 -5.37 9.48
N ALA A 134 12.73 -6.45 10.18
CA ALA A 134 11.88 -7.63 10.36
C ALA A 134 10.61 -7.32 11.18
N LEU A 135 10.73 -6.56 12.27
CA LEU A 135 9.58 -6.19 13.10
C LEU A 135 8.64 -5.22 12.36
N TYR A 136 9.20 -4.29 11.57
CA TYR A 136 8.41 -3.43 10.70
C TYR A 136 7.59 -4.27 9.70
N LEU A 137 8.21 -5.23 9.01
CA LEU A 137 7.53 -6.10 8.05
C LEU A 137 6.44 -6.93 8.71
N PHE A 138 6.74 -7.52 9.87
CA PHE A 138 5.76 -8.32 10.61
C PHE A 138 4.55 -7.49 11.03
N CYS A 139 4.76 -6.36 11.71
CA CYS A 139 3.68 -5.50 12.16
C CYS A 139 2.89 -4.91 10.99
N TYR A 140 3.57 -4.50 9.90
CA TYR A 140 2.91 -3.97 8.72
C TYR A 140 2.02 -5.01 8.05
N GLY A 141 2.53 -6.23 7.80
CA GLY A 141 1.76 -7.33 7.22
C GLY A 141 0.54 -7.71 8.08
N MET A 142 0.72 -7.80 9.41
CA MET A 142 -0.38 -8.08 10.34
C MET A 142 -1.46 -6.99 10.33
N VAL A 143 -1.06 -5.71 10.28
CA VAL A 143 -2.01 -4.59 10.20
C VAL A 143 -2.79 -4.62 8.89
N VAL A 144 -2.14 -4.89 7.75
CA VAL A 144 -2.80 -5.04 6.45
C VAL A 144 -3.77 -6.22 6.47
N GLY A 145 -3.35 -7.39 6.97
CA GLY A 145 -4.20 -8.57 7.10
C GLY A 145 -5.43 -8.32 8.00
N PHE A 146 -5.22 -7.69 9.16
CA PHE A 146 -6.33 -7.34 10.05
C PHE A 146 -7.26 -6.28 9.45
N ALA A 147 -6.75 -5.35 8.64
CA ALA A 147 -7.60 -4.40 7.91
C ALA A 147 -8.55 -5.14 6.95
N MET A 148 -8.04 -6.13 6.20
CA MET A 148 -8.86 -6.95 5.30
C MET A 148 -9.91 -7.76 6.05
N VAL A 149 -9.53 -8.45 7.14
CA VAL A 149 -10.45 -9.22 7.97
C VAL A 149 -11.55 -8.32 8.54
N ARG A 150 -11.21 -7.14 9.04
CA ARG A 150 -12.19 -6.20 9.61
C ARG A 150 -13.15 -5.66 8.56
N ASN A 151 -12.67 -5.36 7.35
CA ASN A 151 -13.55 -4.97 6.26
C ASN A 151 -14.49 -6.10 5.84
N ALA A 152 -14.01 -7.35 5.81
CA ALA A 152 -14.85 -8.51 5.53
C ALA A 152 -15.94 -8.72 6.60
N LEU A 153 -15.62 -8.43 7.86
CA LEU A 153 -16.54 -8.50 9.00
C LEU A 153 -17.38 -7.24 9.22
N ALA A 154 -17.27 -6.23 8.32
CA ALA A 154 -17.92 -4.91 8.44
C ALA A 154 -17.62 -4.18 9.78
N ILE A 155 -16.45 -4.43 10.39
CA ILE A 155 -16.00 -3.77 11.61
C ILE A 155 -15.40 -2.40 11.27
N PRO A 156 -15.89 -1.26 11.86
CA PRO A 156 -15.35 0.06 11.59
C PRO A 156 -13.84 0.15 11.85
N TYR A 157 -13.12 0.74 10.92
CA TYR A 157 -11.68 0.89 10.99
C TYR A 157 -11.27 2.26 10.43
N SER A 158 -10.36 2.95 11.09
CA SER A 158 -9.74 4.17 10.59
C SER A 158 -8.23 3.95 10.44
N TRP A 159 -7.72 4.01 9.20
CA TRP A 159 -6.31 3.96 8.90
C TRP A 159 -6.00 4.95 7.77
N LEU A 160 -5.57 6.15 8.14
CA LEU A 160 -5.32 7.23 7.18
C LEU A 160 -3.91 7.19 6.58
N VAL A 161 -2.97 6.57 7.28
CA VAL A 161 -1.54 6.69 6.96
C VAL A 161 -0.99 5.35 6.48
N ARG A 162 -0.38 5.35 5.31
CA ARG A 162 0.36 4.20 4.76
C ARG A 162 1.85 4.35 5.10
N PRO A 163 2.39 3.61 6.11
CA PRO A 163 3.76 3.77 6.60
C PRO A 163 4.83 3.62 5.52
N ARG A 164 4.57 2.81 4.49
CA ARG A 164 5.49 2.61 3.36
C ARG A 164 5.93 3.92 2.69
N PHE A 165 5.03 4.91 2.57
CA PHE A 165 5.37 6.18 1.94
C PHE A 165 6.37 7.01 2.76
N PHE A 166 6.35 6.90 4.09
CA PHE A 166 7.37 7.52 4.95
C PHE A 166 8.73 6.87 4.75
N VAL A 167 8.76 5.52 4.69
CA VAL A 167 10.00 4.78 4.38
C VAL A 167 10.53 5.21 3.02
N TYR A 168 9.70 5.15 1.97
CA TYR A 168 10.13 5.49 0.61
C TYR A 168 10.58 6.96 0.46
N ALA A 169 9.89 7.89 1.11
CA ALA A 169 10.27 9.30 1.12
C ALA A 169 11.59 9.55 1.87
N TRP A 170 11.93 8.70 2.87
CA TRP A 170 13.16 8.82 3.64
C TRP A 170 14.38 8.24 2.94
N LEU A 171 14.19 7.29 1.99
CA LEU A 171 15.31 6.62 1.33
C LEU A 171 16.34 7.55 0.67
N PRO A 172 15.96 8.66 -0.01
CA PRO A 172 16.97 9.60 -0.50
C PRO A 172 17.87 10.17 0.60
N ALA A 173 17.30 10.47 1.77
CA ALA A 173 18.06 10.94 2.92
C ALA A 173 18.99 9.84 3.46
N GLU A 174 18.50 8.63 3.63
CA GLU A 174 19.29 7.47 4.06
C GLU A 174 20.45 7.16 3.11
N LEU A 175 20.20 7.15 1.80
CA LEU A 175 21.17 6.69 0.81
C LEU A 175 22.25 7.75 0.50
N PHE A 176 21.96 9.05 0.68
CA PHE A 176 22.84 10.10 0.20
C PHE A 176 23.22 11.16 1.25
N LEU A 177 22.41 11.36 2.29
CA LEU A 177 22.61 12.48 3.23
C LEU A 177 22.91 12.01 4.64
N TRP A 178 22.12 11.08 5.18
CA TRP A 178 22.14 10.67 6.59
C TRP A 178 22.06 9.13 6.72
N PRO A 179 23.12 8.40 6.36
CA PRO A 179 23.15 6.94 6.49
C PRO A 179 22.93 6.49 7.96
N GLY A 180 22.17 5.42 8.14
CA GLY A 180 21.87 4.83 9.45
C GLY A 180 20.67 5.45 10.19
N THR A 181 20.00 6.44 9.59
CA THR A 181 18.82 7.06 10.22
C THR A 181 17.52 6.30 9.93
N LEU A 182 17.52 5.41 8.94
CA LEU A 182 16.35 4.59 8.58
C LEU A 182 15.93 3.68 9.74
N ASP A 183 16.86 3.16 10.52
CA ASP A 183 16.54 2.31 11.68
C ASP A 183 15.67 3.03 12.70
N LEU A 184 15.96 4.29 13.00
CA LEU A 184 15.14 5.09 13.90
C LEU A 184 13.72 5.24 13.37
N LEU A 185 13.57 5.56 12.07
CA LEU A 185 12.26 5.65 11.42
C LEU A 185 11.50 4.31 11.49
N LEU A 186 12.17 3.19 11.19
CA LEU A 186 11.57 1.86 11.24
C LEU A 186 11.13 1.50 12.67
N TRP A 187 11.90 1.83 13.71
CA TRP A 187 11.51 1.63 15.10
C TRP A 187 10.25 2.44 15.47
N VAL A 188 10.21 3.71 15.11
CA VAL A 188 9.04 4.57 15.35
C VAL A 188 7.79 4.01 14.64
N LEU A 189 7.93 3.66 13.35
CA LEU A 189 6.82 3.07 12.59
C LEU A 189 6.40 1.71 13.15
N THR A 190 7.34 0.88 13.58
CA THR A 190 7.06 -0.42 14.22
C THR A 190 6.24 -0.24 15.49
N LEU A 191 6.59 0.71 16.35
CA LEU A 191 5.82 0.99 17.57
C LEU A 191 4.38 1.40 17.25
N LEU A 192 4.20 2.32 16.29
CA LEU A 192 2.88 2.75 15.84
C LEU A 192 2.07 1.59 15.24
N LEU A 193 2.72 0.76 14.43
CA LEU A 193 2.10 -0.42 13.83
C LEU A 193 1.75 -1.48 14.88
N ALA A 194 2.59 -1.71 15.89
CA ALA A 194 2.31 -2.65 16.98
C ALA A 194 1.07 -2.24 17.78
N VAL A 195 0.90 -0.96 18.09
CA VAL A 195 -0.32 -0.44 18.73
C VAL A 195 -1.55 -0.67 17.84
N LYS A 196 -1.42 -0.44 16.52
CA LYS A 196 -2.51 -0.69 15.57
C LYS A 196 -2.82 -2.18 15.41
N MET A 197 -1.81 -3.02 15.36
CA MET A 197 -1.94 -4.47 15.31
C MET A 197 -2.69 -4.97 16.55
N LEU A 198 -2.28 -4.56 17.75
CA LEU A 198 -2.92 -4.96 19.00
C LEU A 198 -4.39 -4.51 19.06
N THR A 199 -4.65 -3.24 18.74
CA THR A 199 -6.04 -2.72 18.73
C THR A 199 -6.89 -3.40 17.65
N GLY A 200 -6.30 -3.71 16.49
CA GLY A 200 -6.96 -4.49 15.44
C GLY A 200 -7.33 -5.89 15.90
N PHE A 201 -6.36 -6.60 16.48
CA PHE A 201 -6.57 -7.94 17.06
C PHE A 201 -7.69 -7.95 18.12
N LEU A 202 -7.64 -7.03 19.09
CA LEU A 202 -8.64 -6.98 20.15
C LEU A 202 -10.06 -6.69 19.62
N ARG A 203 -10.18 -5.86 18.59
CA ARG A 203 -11.49 -5.58 17.98
C ARG A 203 -12.03 -6.78 17.19
N ILE A 204 -11.18 -7.47 16.42
CA ILE A 204 -11.58 -8.70 15.71
C ILE A 204 -12.01 -9.75 16.72
N ARG A 205 -11.18 -10.01 17.75
CA ARG A 205 -11.50 -11.00 18.81
C ARG A 205 -12.84 -10.75 19.51
N ARG A 206 -13.22 -9.47 19.66
CA ARG A 206 -14.52 -9.13 20.30
C ARG A 206 -15.72 -9.31 19.38
N ALA A 207 -15.48 -9.37 18.07
CA ALA A 207 -16.54 -9.50 17.06
C ALA A 207 -16.76 -10.94 16.58
N LEU A 208 -15.83 -11.86 16.89
CA LEU A 208 -15.96 -13.30 16.71
C LEU A 208 -16.60 -13.96 17.93
#